data_48e7b242c4b3f3fbe34450cd9c075494
#
_entry.id   48e7b242c4b3f3fbe34450cd9c075494
#
_cell.length_a   1.000
_cell.length_b   1.000
_cell.length_c   1.000
_cell.angle_alpha   90.00
_cell.angle_beta   90.00
_cell.angle_gamma   90.00
#
_symmetry.space_group_name_H-M   'P 1'
#
loop_
_entity.id
_entity.type
_entity.pdbx_description
1 polymer ?
#
loop_
_entity_poly.entity_id
_entity_poly.type
_entity_poly.pdbx_seq_one_letter_code
_entity_poly.pdbx_strand_id
1 'polypeptide(L)'
;MRDYINADGFNIGLAAIAFNGSMVFGRLIGDKLKQMFGIYNFLVFSVVGSLVGSLVIAFSSSLFFAINGFIIAGFCVSSVIPICYTYGSSIKGVDPTVGISIITIGTYGVFMIAPPTLGYVADMIGIEFVYTPMFILFFIVSIIVILQKKLFKN
;
A
#
# COMPACT_ATOMS: atom_id res chain seq x y z
N MET A 1 -6.33 12.58 12.49
CA MET A 1 -5.30 12.19 13.47
C MET A 1 -5.06 13.27 14.53
N ARG A 2 -4.86 14.53 14.13
CA ARG A 2 -4.58 15.64 15.05
C ARG A 2 -5.65 15.81 16.13
N ASP A 3 -6.93 15.74 15.74
CA ASP A 3 -8.07 16.01 16.62
C ASP A 3 -8.49 14.80 17.46
N TYR A 4 -8.16 13.57 17.01
CA TYR A 4 -8.49 12.33 17.71
C TYR A 4 -7.42 11.86 18.71
N ILE A 5 -6.13 12.17 18.44
CA ILE A 5 -4.99 11.65 19.22
C ILE A 5 -4.23 12.78 19.89
N ASN A 6 -4.68 14.07 19.80
CA ASN A 6 -3.94 15.25 20.23
C ASN A 6 -2.48 15.23 19.72
N ALA A 7 -2.30 14.84 18.45
CA ALA A 7 -0.98 14.66 17.88
C ALA A 7 -0.39 16.02 17.48
N ASP A 8 0.65 16.46 18.16
CA ASP A 8 1.48 17.58 17.78
C ASP A 8 2.13 17.34 16.41
N GLY A 9 2.57 18.40 15.74
CA GLY A 9 3.25 18.30 14.43
C GLY A 9 4.43 17.35 14.43
N PHE A 10 5.15 17.22 15.56
CA PHE A 10 6.22 16.24 15.75
C PHE A 10 5.72 14.79 15.66
N ASN A 11 4.61 14.47 16.29
CA ASN A 11 4.02 13.11 16.28
C ASN A 11 3.49 12.72 14.90
N ILE A 12 2.99 13.68 14.12
CA ILE A 12 2.60 13.47 12.71
C ILE A 12 3.85 13.17 11.86
N GLY A 13 4.94 13.90 12.10
CA GLY A 13 6.23 13.63 11.46
C GLY A 13 6.77 12.24 11.77
N LEU A 14 6.64 11.78 13.03
CA LEU A 14 7.04 10.42 13.42
C LEU A 14 6.27 9.34 12.67
N ALA A 15 4.96 9.52 12.45
CA ALA A 15 4.16 8.58 11.66
C ALA A 15 4.65 8.49 10.21
N ALA A 16 4.98 9.63 9.59
CA ALA A 16 5.56 9.67 8.25
C ALA A 16 6.94 9.01 8.18
N ILE A 17 7.80 9.23 9.17
CA ILE A 17 9.11 8.57 9.28
C ILE A 17 8.94 7.06 9.48
N ALA A 18 8.01 6.64 10.32
CA ALA A 18 7.74 5.23 10.56
C ALA A 18 7.26 4.51 9.29
N PHE A 19 6.34 5.13 8.54
CA PHE A 19 5.84 4.60 7.27
C PHE A 19 6.96 4.50 6.21
N ASN A 20 7.67 5.60 5.96
CA ASN A 20 8.72 5.62 4.94
C ASN A 20 9.94 4.76 5.34
N GLY A 21 10.33 4.78 6.61
CA GLY A 21 11.41 3.94 7.14
C GLY A 21 11.09 2.46 6.99
N SER A 22 9.89 2.03 7.40
CA SER A 22 9.46 0.64 7.23
C SER A 22 9.37 0.23 5.75
N MET A 23 8.99 1.15 4.86
CA MET A 23 8.98 0.93 3.42
C MET A 23 10.39 0.67 2.87
N VAL A 24 11.40 1.41 3.33
CA VAL A 24 12.81 1.17 2.95
C VAL A 24 13.24 -0.23 3.40
N PHE A 25 13.01 -0.58 4.66
CA PHE A 25 13.31 -1.92 5.18
C PHE A 25 12.58 -3.02 4.42
N GLY A 26 11.31 -2.82 4.12
CA GLY A 26 10.50 -3.77 3.35
C GLY A 26 11.06 -4.01 1.94
N ARG A 27 11.59 -2.98 1.27
CA ARG A 27 12.26 -3.12 -0.04
C ARG A 27 13.57 -3.89 0.06
N LEU A 28 14.39 -3.64 1.07
CA LEU A 28 15.67 -4.33 1.26
C LEU A 28 15.49 -5.83 1.50
N ILE A 29 14.47 -6.21 2.26
CA ILE A 29 14.20 -7.61 2.62
C ILE A 29 13.26 -8.29 1.61
N GLY A 30 12.48 -7.51 0.88
CA GLY A 30 11.41 -7.98 -0.01
C GLY A 30 11.88 -8.98 -1.07
N ASP A 31 13.08 -8.81 -1.61
CA ASP A 31 13.63 -9.72 -2.61
C ASP A 31 13.94 -11.10 -2.03
N LYS A 32 14.43 -11.17 -0.80
CA LYS A 32 14.64 -12.45 -0.09
C LYS A 32 13.30 -13.11 0.24
N LEU A 33 12.33 -12.34 0.69
CA LEU A 33 11.01 -12.87 1.01
C LEU A 33 10.28 -13.41 -0.22
N LYS A 34 10.39 -12.72 -1.38
CA LYS A 34 9.86 -13.20 -2.66
C LYS A 34 10.47 -14.55 -3.06
N GLN A 35 11.78 -14.72 -2.87
CA GLN A 35 12.46 -15.99 -3.17
C GLN A 35 12.02 -17.11 -2.24
N MET A 36 11.79 -16.83 -0.95
CA MET A 36 11.41 -17.83 0.05
C MET A 36 9.94 -18.26 -0.06
N PHE A 37 9.02 -17.31 -0.24
CA PHE A 37 7.58 -17.55 -0.20
C PHE A 37 6.95 -17.67 -1.59
N GLY A 38 7.67 -17.30 -2.64
CA GLY A 38 7.15 -17.17 -3.99
C GLY A 38 6.40 -15.85 -4.20
N ILE A 39 6.41 -15.38 -5.45
CA ILE A 39 5.86 -14.05 -5.82
C ILE A 39 4.39 -13.91 -5.41
N TYR A 40 3.57 -14.93 -5.70
CA TYR A 40 2.14 -14.89 -5.41
C TYR A 40 1.85 -14.80 -3.90
N ASN A 41 2.41 -15.72 -3.10
CA ASN A 41 2.17 -15.75 -1.66
C ASN A 41 2.67 -14.47 -0.99
N PHE A 42 3.79 -13.94 -1.46
CA PHE A 42 4.33 -12.69 -0.96
C PHE A 42 3.46 -11.48 -1.36
N LEU A 43 2.89 -11.47 -2.57
CA LEU A 43 1.93 -10.44 -2.98
C LEU A 43 0.66 -10.48 -2.10
N VAL A 44 0.10 -11.67 -1.86
CA VAL A 44 -1.05 -11.83 -0.95
C VAL A 44 -0.70 -11.33 0.45
N PHE A 45 0.44 -11.72 0.99
CA PHE A 45 0.92 -11.22 2.28
C PHE A 45 1.03 -9.69 2.31
N SER A 46 1.59 -9.10 1.26
CA SER A 46 1.77 -7.65 1.15
C SER A 46 0.44 -6.91 1.11
N VAL A 47 -0.51 -7.38 0.32
CA VAL A 47 -1.82 -6.71 0.17
C VAL A 47 -2.67 -6.88 1.43
N VAL A 48 -2.75 -8.11 1.97
CA VAL A 48 -3.49 -8.38 3.22
C VAL A 48 -2.85 -7.66 4.41
N GLY A 49 -1.53 -7.66 4.51
CA GLY A 49 -0.82 -6.94 5.56
C GLY A 49 -1.04 -5.42 5.49
N SER A 50 -1.11 -4.85 4.28
CA SER A 50 -1.46 -3.42 4.10
C SER A 50 -2.89 -3.11 4.53
N LEU A 51 -3.83 -4.03 4.26
CA LEU A 51 -5.21 -3.93 4.75
C LEU A 51 -5.26 -3.95 6.28
N VAL A 52 -4.55 -4.88 6.91
CA VAL A 52 -4.47 -4.95 8.38
C VAL A 52 -3.83 -3.69 8.97
N GLY A 53 -2.72 -3.21 8.37
CA GLY A 53 -2.08 -1.96 8.79
C GLY A 53 -3.03 -0.76 8.71
N SER A 54 -3.81 -0.65 7.62
CA SER A 54 -4.80 0.42 7.45
C SER A 54 -5.95 0.32 8.46
N LEU A 55 -6.40 -0.88 8.81
CA LEU A 55 -7.38 -1.10 9.88
C LEU A 55 -6.83 -0.66 11.24
N VAL A 56 -5.60 -1.05 11.57
CA VAL A 56 -4.97 -0.62 12.83
C VAL A 56 -4.90 0.89 12.91
N ILE A 57 -4.57 1.60 11.81
CA ILE A 57 -4.56 3.06 11.77
C ILE A 57 -5.97 3.62 11.98
N ALA A 58 -6.98 3.10 11.27
CA ALA A 58 -8.35 3.60 11.30
C ALA A 58 -8.99 3.47 12.69
N PHE A 59 -8.71 2.37 13.39
CA PHE A 59 -9.26 2.11 14.73
C PHE A 59 -8.32 2.49 15.88
N SER A 60 -7.19 3.14 15.59
CA SER A 60 -6.24 3.52 16.64
C SER A 60 -6.77 4.65 17.51
N SER A 61 -6.84 4.41 18.81
CA SER A 61 -7.17 5.40 19.84
C SER A 61 -5.92 6.05 20.45
N SER A 62 -4.71 5.56 20.14
CA SER A 62 -3.46 6.10 20.66
C SER A 62 -2.39 6.20 19.58
N LEU A 63 -1.46 7.13 19.78
CA LEU A 63 -0.33 7.37 18.90
C LEU A 63 0.51 6.11 18.68
N PHE A 64 0.71 5.32 19.74
CA PHE A 64 1.48 4.08 19.66
C PHE A 64 0.87 3.07 18.68
N PHE A 65 -0.43 2.81 18.75
CA PHE A 65 -1.10 1.91 17.81
C PHE A 65 -1.11 2.47 16.38
N ALA A 66 -1.29 3.78 16.23
CA ALA A 66 -1.25 4.41 14.92
C ALA A 66 0.13 4.25 14.26
N ILE A 67 1.23 4.50 14.98
CA ILE A 67 2.59 4.35 14.46
C ILE A 67 2.86 2.88 14.05
N ASN A 68 2.44 1.91 14.87
CA ASN A 68 2.58 0.50 14.51
C ASN A 68 1.77 0.14 13.25
N GLY A 69 0.57 0.69 13.09
CA GLY A 69 -0.21 0.56 11.87
C GLY A 69 0.51 1.11 10.64
N PHE A 70 1.15 2.28 10.75
CA PHE A 70 1.96 2.85 9.68
C PHE A 70 3.19 2.01 9.34
N ILE A 71 3.86 1.42 10.34
CA ILE A 71 4.99 0.50 10.14
C ILE A 71 4.53 -0.73 9.35
N ILE A 72 3.45 -1.37 9.77
CA ILE A 72 2.90 -2.55 9.10
C ILE A 72 2.49 -2.22 7.67
N ALA A 73 1.72 -1.15 7.47
CA ALA A 73 1.25 -0.73 6.15
C ALA A 73 2.43 -0.39 5.22
N GLY A 74 3.41 0.39 5.69
CA GLY A 74 4.59 0.78 4.91
C GLY A 74 5.44 -0.41 4.50
N PHE A 75 5.72 -1.32 5.45
CA PHE A 75 6.46 -2.56 5.17
C PHE A 75 5.76 -3.40 4.09
N CYS A 76 4.48 -3.63 4.24
CA CYS A 76 3.70 -4.48 3.34
C CYS A 76 3.52 -3.84 1.94
N VAL A 77 3.20 -2.55 1.84
CA VAL A 77 3.05 -1.84 0.56
C VAL A 77 4.35 -1.76 -0.22
N SER A 78 5.50 -1.77 0.45
CA SER A 78 6.81 -1.53 -0.15
C SER A 78 7.12 -2.40 -1.37
N SER A 79 6.66 -3.64 -1.37
CA SER A 79 6.97 -4.65 -2.37
C SER A 79 5.93 -4.79 -3.48
N VAL A 80 4.77 -4.16 -3.35
CA VAL A 80 3.67 -4.29 -4.32
C VAL A 80 4.08 -3.72 -5.68
N ILE A 81 4.62 -2.50 -5.72
CA ILE A 81 5.03 -1.86 -6.97
C ILE A 81 6.15 -2.65 -7.69
N PRO A 82 7.26 -3.04 -7.04
CA PRO A 82 8.27 -3.88 -7.68
C PRO A 82 7.73 -5.20 -8.24
N ILE A 83 6.78 -5.84 -7.54
CA ILE A 83 6.14 -7.07 -8.03
C ILE A 83 5.32 -6.78 -9.28
N CYS A 84 4.56 -5.69 -9.32
CA CYS A 84 3.80 -5.28 -10.51
C CYS A 84 4.72 -5.06 -11.71
N TYR A 85 5.86 -4.38 -11.54
CA TYR A 85 6.84 -4.17 -12.62
C TYR A 85 7.43 -5.50 -13.12
N THR A 86 7.81 -6.40 -12.21
CA THR A 86 8.32 -7.72 -12.58
C THR A 86 7.27 -8.51 -13.37
N TYR A 87 6.02 -8.45 -12.96
CA TYR A 87 4.93 -9.13 -13.64
C TYR A 87 4.65 -8.50 -15.02
N GLY A 88 4.59 -7.17 -15.10
CA GLY A 88 4.36 -6.46 -16.36
C GLY A 88 5.43 -6.73 -17.41
N SER A 89 6.70 -6.85 -16.99
CA SER A 89 7.81 -7.20 -17.90
C SER A 89 7.80 -8.66 -18.36
N SER A 90 7.01 -9.53 -17.72
CA SER A 90 6.98 -10.98 -17.98
C SER A 90 5.74 -11.43 -18.76
N ILE A 91 4.87 -10.53 -19.20
CA ILE A 91 3.65 -10.88 -19.93
C ILE A 91 4.00 -11.47 -21.29
N LYS A 92 3.58 -12.71 -21.53
CA LYS A 92 3.84 -13.41 -22.81
C LYS A 92 3.17 -12.67 -23.96
N GLY A 93 3.93 -12.42 -25.02
CA GLY A 93 3.44 -11.77 -26.23
C GLY A 93 3.38 -10.23 -26.17
N VAL A 94 3.82 -9.63 -25.07
CA VAL A 94 3.94 -8.19 -24.91
C VAL A 94 5.42 -7.84 -24.73
N ASP A 95 5.87 -6.79 -25.41
CA ASP A 95 7.21 -6.25 -25.21
C ASP A 95 7.36 -5.82 -23.73
N PRO A 96 8.45 -6.24 -23.04
CA PRO A 96 8.67 -5.86 -21.64
C PRO A 96 8.58 -4.36 -21.38
N THR A 97 9.04 -3.54 -22.32
CA THR A 97 9.01 -2.08 -22.22
C THR A 97 7.57 -1.55 -22.21
N VAL A 98 6.71 -2.15 -23.03
CA VAL A 98 5.28 -1.78 -23.08
C VAL A 98 4.58 -2.18 -21.78
N GLY A 99 4.83 -3.39 -21.28
CA GLY A 99 4.26 -3.85 -20.01
C GLY A 99 4.65 -2.96 -18.83
N ILE A 100 5.93 -2.59 -18.72
CA ILE A 100 6.44 -1.65 -17.72
C ILE A 100 5.79 -0.26 -17.89
N SER A 101 5.68 0.23 -19.11
CA SER A 101 5.12 1.55 -19.41
C SER A 101 3.66 1.67 -18.97
N ILE A 102 2.84 0.63 -19.20
CA ILE A 102 1.43 0.60 -18.78
C ILE A 102 1.33 0.72 -17.26
N ILE A 103 2.14 -0.04 -16.52
CA ILE A 103 2.15 0.01 -15.05
C ILE A 103 2.63 1.38 -14.56
N THR A 104 3.63 1.94 -15.22
CA THR A 104 4.17 3.26 -14.89
C THR A 104 3.11 4.35 -15.06
N ILE A 105 2.42 4.37 -16.20
CA ILE A 105 1.32 5.32 -16.48
C ILE A 105 0.22 5.17 -15.43
N GLY A 106 -0.20 3.93 -15.12
CA GLY A 106 -1.20 3.68 -14.09
C GLY A 106 -0.76 4.18 -12.71
N THR A 107 0.47 3.90 -12.30
CA THR A 107 1.02 4.31 -11.01
C THR A 107 1.09 5.84 -10.87
N TYR A 108 1.69 6.52 -11.84
CA TYR A 108 1.79 7.98 -11.82
C TYR A 108 0.43 8.66 -12.01
N GLY A 109 -0.47 8.08 -12.81
CA GLY A 109 -1.84 8.56 -12.94
C GLY A 109 -2.58 8.57 -11.60
N VAL A 110 -2.44 7.49 -10.81
CA VAL A 110 -3.01 7.45 -9.45
C VAL A 110 -2.36 8.50 -8.55
N PHE A 111 -1.04 8.66 -8.58
CA PHE A 111 -0.35 9.69 -7.78
C PHE A 111 -0.81 11.11 -8.12
N MET A 112 -1.18 11.37 -9.36
CA MET A 112 -1.69 12.67 -9.79
C MET A 112 -3.14 12.92 -9.34
N ILE A 113 -3.99 11.88 -9.37
CA ILE A 113 -5.41 12.00 -9.08
C ILE A 113 -5.71 11.83 -7.58
N ALA A 114 -4.99 10.96 -6.86
CA ALA A 114 -5.31 10.62 -5.48
C ALA A 114 -5.23 11.81 -4.51
N PRO A 115 -4.19 12.67 -4.49
CA PRO A 115 -4.15 13.78 -3.54
C PRO A 115 -5.29 14.79 -3.70
N PRO A 116 -5.64 15.26 -4.91
CA PRO A 116 -6.80 16.14 -5.08
C PRO A 116 -8.12 15.51 -4.66
N THR A 117 -8.34 14.23 -5.00
CA THR A 117 -9.58 13.53 -4.61
C THR A 117 -9.69 13.32 -3.12
N LEU A 118 -8.59 12.96 -2.45
CA LEU A 118 -8.56 12.83 -0.99
C LEU A 118 -8.75 14.18 -0.28
N GLY A 119 -8.17 15.26 -0.82
CA GLY A 119 -8.40 16.63 -0.33
C GLY A 119 -9.87 17.02 -0.45
N TYR A 120 -10.48 16.78 -1.60
CA TYR A 120 -11.90 17.06 -1.81
C TYR A 120 -12.82 16.26 -0.86
N VAL A 121 -12.51 14.97 -0.64
CA VAL A 121 -13.23 14.13 0.33
C VAL A 121 -13.08 14.69 1.75
N ALA A 122 -11.87 15.12 2.13
CA ALA A 122 -11.61 15.72 3.44
C ALA A 122 -12.42 16.98 3.69
N ASP A 123 -12.56 17.83 2.65
CA ASP A 123 -13.33 19.09 2.73
C ASP A 123 -14.85 18.85 2.81
N MET A 124 -15.36 17.82 2.11
CA MET A 124 -16.80 17.56 2.06
C MET A 124 -17.35 16.81 3.28
N ILE A 125 -16.67 15.78 3.73
CA ILE A 125 -17.19 14.85 4.75
C ILE A 125 -16.30 14.72 5.99
N GLY A 126 -15.19 15.46 6.02
CA GLY A 126 -14.26 15.49 7.15
C GLY A 126 -13.03 14.61 6.94
N ILE A 127 -11.93 15.04 7.56
CA ILE A 127 -10.62 14.40 7.43
C ILE A 127 -10.58 12.96 7.98
N GLU A 128 -11.49 12.65 8.89
CA GLU A 128 -11.66 11.33 9.49
C GLU A 128 -12.11 10.27 8.49
N PHE A 129 -12.84 10.68 7.45
CA PHE A 129 -13.34 9.78 6.40
C PHE A 129 -12.36 9.56 5.24
N VAL A 130 -11.24 10.28 5.20
CA VAL A 130 -10.21 10.15 4.14
C VAL A 130 -9.64 8.74 4.05
N TYR A 131 -9.58 8.01 5.15
CA TYR A 131 -9.09 6.62 5.17
C TYR A 131 -10.09 5.60 4.60
N THR A 132 -11.37 5.94 4.55
CA THR A 132 -12.43 5.02 4.07
C THR A 132 -12.24 4.60 2.60
N PRO A 133 -12.00 5.50 1.63
CA PRO A 133 -11.69 5.13 0.25
C PRO A 133 -10.44 4.26 0.15
N MET A 134 -9.40 4.56 0.91
CA MET A 134 -8.16 3.76 0.92
C MET A 134 -8.43 2.33 1.40
N PHE A 135 -9.21 2.18 2.47
CA PHE A 135 -9.60 0.88 3.00
C PHE A 135 -10.40 0.07 1.98
N ILE A 136 -11.40 0.68 1.33
CA ILE A 136 -12.22 0.04 0.29
C ILE A 136 -11.33 -0.44 -0.86
N LEU A 137 -10.39 0.39 -1.32
CA LEU A 137 -9.46 0.02 -2.40
C LEU A 137 -8.57 -1.15 -1.99
N PHE A 138 -7.96 -1.14 -0.80
CA PHE A 138 -7.16 -2.27 -0.33
C PHE A 138 -7.98 -3.55 -0.17
N PHE A 139 -9.22 -3.44 0.26
CA PHE A 139 -10.13 -4.58 0.37
C PHE A 139 -10.45 -5.19 -1.00
N ILE A 140 -10.81 -4.34 -1.99
CA ILE A 140 -11.07 -4.77 -3.36
C ILE A 140 -9.83 -5.43 -3.97
N VAL A 141 -8.66 -4.80 -3.85
CA VAL A 141 -7.40 -5.33 -4.37
C VAL A 141 -7.06 -6.67 -3.70
N SER A 142 -7.30 -6.82 -2.39
CA SER A 142 -7.09 -8.08 -1.67
C SER A 142 -7.94 -9.20 -2.24
N ILE A 143 -9.22 -8.94 -2.50
CA ILE A 143 -10.13 -9.91 -3.11
C ILE A 143 -9.65 -10.28 -4.51
N ILE A 144 -9.31 -9.30 -5.35
CA ILE A 144 -8.84 -9.54 -6.72
C ILE A 144 -7.58 -10.41 -6.71
N VAL A 145 -6.60 -10.10 -5.88
CA VAL A 145 -5.34 -10.86 -5.80
C VAL A 145 -5.58 -12.29 -5.32
N ILE A 146 -6.46 -12.49 -4.34
CA ILE A 146 -6.79 -13.83 -3.82
C ILE A 146 -7.51 -14.68 -4.88
N LEU A 147 -8.45 -14.08 -5.61
CA LEU A 147 -9.24 -14.78 -6.64
C LEU A 147 -8.39 -15.14 -7.88
N GLN A 148 -7.36 -14.34 -8.18
CA GLN A 148 -6.52 -14.53 -9.37
C GLN A 148 -5.33 -15.48 -9.16
N LYS A 149 -5.39 -16.36 -8.15
CA LYS A 149 -4.35 -17.37 -7.90
C LYS A 149 -3.91 -18.16 -9.14
N LYS A 150 -4.82 -18.38 -10.08
CA LYS A 150 -4.54 -19.12 -11.32
C LYS A 150 -3.59 -18.38 -12.27
N LEU A 151 -3.59 -17.04 -12.28
CA LEU A 151 -2.76 -16.25 -13.18
C LEU A 151 -1.27 -16.25 -12.78
N PHE A 152 -0.98 -16.49 -11.51
CA PHE A 152 0.38 -16.51 -10.95
C PHE A 152 0.99 -17.91 -10.88
N LYS A 153 0.28 -18.94 -11.37
CA LYS A 153 0.68 -20.34 -11.27
C LYS A 153 1.35 -20.90 -12.55
N ASN A 154 1.45 -20.07 -13.60
CA ASN A 154 2.13 -20.37 -14.86
C ASN A 154 3.47 -19.59 -14.90
#